data_85fc1efb3164205ada0632709c8b1c16
#
_entry.id   85fc1efb3164205ada0632709c8b1c16
#
_cell.length_a   1.000
_cell.length_b   1.000
_cell.length_c   1.000
_cell.angle_alpha   90.00
_cell.angle_beta   90.00
_cell.angle_gamma   90.00
#
_symmetry.space_group_name_H-M   'P 1'
#
loop_
_entity.id
_entity.type
_entity.pdbx_description
1 polymer ?
#
loop_
_entity_poly.entity_id
_entity_poly.type
_entity_poly.pdbx_seq_one_letter_code
_entity_poly.pdbx_strand_id
1 'polypeptide(L)'
;MSLTTSTLRGIIRNNITPSKLKTVALGNYKSFQNLSSLLPACFIEERKQTWKIGDSLNHDVTEDIYLTVIVDQSSTWKQENLTESQNYSTIRNLVGQESNNTELIKDTILFQILKDVTISGTNYTLGEIEVEYRESVEIGDKFYDFCIIKITPTKQVKTVY
;
A
#
# COMPACT_ATOMS: atom_id res chain seq x y z
N MET A 1 15.10 -2.04 -8.14
CA MET A 1 14.11 -1.61 -7.14
C MET A 1 14.15 -0.10 -7.03
N SER A 2 13.01 0.58 -7.14
CA SER A 2 13.02 2.03 -7.12
C SER A 2 13.24 2.57 -5.70
N LEU A 3 13.85 3.73 -5.62
CA LEU A 3 14.03 4.45 -4.36
C LEU A 3 12.67 4.82 -3.75
N THR A 4 11.67 5.06 -4.59
CA THR A 4 10.30 5.37 -4.19
C THR A 4 9.67 4.24 -3.39
N THR A 5 9.79 2.98 -3.86
CA THR A 5 9.21 1.83 -3.14
C THR A 5 9.88 1.61 -1.79
N SER A 6 11.19 1.77 -1.71
CA SER A 6 11.95 1.66 -0.45
C SER A 6 11.52 2.72 0.57
N THR A 7 11.29 3.94 0.10
CA THR A 7 10.85 5.04 0.97
C THR A 7 9.42 4.82 1.45
N LEU A 8 8.52 4.38 0.57
CA LEU A 8 7.15 4.03 0.94
C LEU A 8 7.12 2.94 1.99
N ARG A 9 7.95 1.92 1.84
CA ARG A 9 8.07 0.86 2.84
C ARG A 9 8.44 1.42 4.20
N GLY A 10 9.43 2.30 4.24
CA GLY A 10 9.87 2.93 5.49
C GLY A 10 8.78 3.77 6.13
N ILE A 11 8.09 4.59 5.35
CA ILE A 11 7.00 5.45 5.83
C ILE A 11 5.88 4.61 6.44
N ILE A 12 5.44 3.59 5.75
CA ILE A 12 4.34 2.73 6.21
C ILE A 12 4.77 1.92 7.44
N ARG A 13 5.95 1.30 7.39
CA ARG A 13 6.46 0.49 8.50
C ARG A 13 6.62 1.29 9.79
N ASN A 14 7.11 2.51 9.69
CA ASN A 14 7.45 3.31 10.86
C ASN A 14 6.25 4.05 11.47
N ASN A 15 5.15 4.18 10.73
CA ASN A 15 4.03 5.02 11.13
C ASN A 15 2.71 4.26 11.35
N ILE A 16 2.70 2.96 11.13
CA ILE A 16 1.53 2.12 11.42
C ILE A 16 1.87 1.16 12.55
N THR A 17 0.96 1.03 13.50
CA THR A 17 1.13 0.15 14.66
C THR A 17 1.45 -1.29 14.22
N PRO A 18 2.54 -1.92 14.72
CA PRO A 18 2.91 -3.28 14.31
C PRO A 18 1.84 -4.34 14.57
N SER A 19 1.00 -4.16 15.58
CA SER A 19 -0.12 -5.06 15.85
C SER A 19 -1.22 -4.95 14.77
N LYS A 20 -1.29 -3.82 14.08
CA LYS A 20 -2.26 -3.57 13.01
C LYS A 20 -1.73 -4.01 11.64
N LEU A 21 -0.43 -3.85 11.40
CA LEU A 21 0.24 -4.23 10.17
C LEU A 21 1.59 -4.90 10.50
N LYS A 22 1.62 -6.21 10.42
CA LYS A 22 2.77 -7.00 10.84
C LYS A 22 3.96 -6.91 9.89
N THR A 23 3.70 -6.96 8.60
CA THR A 23 4.74 -7.05 7.58
C THR A 23 4.57 -5.97 6.53
N VAL A 24 5.65 -5.25 6.22
CA VAL A 24 5.73 -4.34 5.09
C VAL A 24 6.96 -4.74 4.28
N ALA A 25 6.76 -5.29 3.10
CA ALA A 25 7.82 -5.87 2.30
C ALA A 25 7.77 -5.37 0.86
N LEU A 26 8.93 -5.38 0.20
CA LEU A 26 9.04 -5.10 -1.23
C LEU A 26 8.88 -6.39 -2.01
N GLY A 27 8.13 -6.33 -3.10
CA GLY A 27 7.93 -7.45 -4.00
C GLY A 27 6.49 -7.93 -4.05
N ASN A 28 6.27 -8.99 -4.85
CA ASN A 28 4.96 -9.60 -5.01
C ASN A 28 4.70 -10.63 -3.91
N TYR A 29 3.50 -10.63 -3.35
CA TYR A 29 3.13 -11.56 -2.28
C TYR A 29 3.30 -13.05 -2.66
N LYS A 30 3.20 -13.37 -3.95
CA LYS A 30 3.37 -14.73 -4.47
C LYS A 30 4.81 -15.25 -4.33
N SER A 31 5.77 -14.36 -4.14
CA SER A 31 7.18 -14.71 -3.95
C SER A 31 7.51 -15.12 -2.52
N PHE A 32 6.57 -14.96 -1.59
CA PHE A 32 6.80 -15.25 -0.18
C PHE A 32 6.18 -16.59 0.19
N GLN A 33 6.96 -17.40 0.92
CA GLN A 33 6.47 -18.66 1.51
C GLN A 33 5.72 -18.34 2.81
N ASN A 34 4.77 -19.21 3.15
CA ASN A 34 4.01 -19.08 4.40
C ASN A 34 3.33 -17.71 4.56
N LEU A 35 2.54 -17.32 3.56
CA LEU A 35 1.83 -16.05 3.55
C LEU A 35 1.08 -15.78 4.87
N SER A 36 0.40 -16.80 5.40
CA SER A 36 -0.41 -16.65 6.63
C SER A 36 0.40 -16.16 7.82
N SER A 37 1.68 -16.51 7.91
CA SER A 37 2.55 -16.09 9.03
C SER A 37 2.97 -14.62 8.95
N LEU A 38 2.81 -14.01 7.79
CA LEU A 38 3.21 -12.61 7.54
C LEU A 38 2.07 -11.61 7.75
N LEU A 39 0.83 -12.09 7.82
CA LEU A 39 -0.35 -11.23 7.83
C LEU A 39 -0.66 -10.61 9.19
N PRO A 40 -1.26 -9.42 9.23
CA PRO A 40 -1.57 -8.51 8.11
C PRO A 40 -0.32 -7.96 7.44
N ALA A 41 -0.32 -7.88 6.13
CA ALA A 41 0.87 -7.50 5.35
C ALA A 41 0.55 -6.49 4.26
N CYS A 42 1.55 -5.69 3.92
CA CYS A 42 1.53 -4.80 2.77
C CYS A 42 2.74 -5.10 1.91
N PHE A 43 2.51 -5.48 0.66
CA PHE A 43 3.56 -5.76 -0.32
C PHE A 43 3.60 -4.64 -1.34
N ILE A 44 4.78 -4.08 -1.54
CA ILE A 44 4.97 -2.92 -2.41
C ILE A 44 5.81 -3.34 -3.61
N GLU A 45 5.29 -3.12 -4.81
CA GLU A 45 6.02 -3.42 -6.04
C GLU A 45 5.86 -2.31 -7.07
N GLU A 46 6.92 -2.06 -7.81
CA GLU A 46 6.89 -1.22 -9.00
C GLU A 46 6.71 -2.14 -10.22
N ARG A 47 5.65 -1.91 -10.99
CA ARG A 47 5.35 -2.75 -12.15
C ARG A 47 5.75 -2.11 -13.47
N LYS A 48 5.81 -0.78 -13.54
CA LYS A 48 6.02 -0.06 -14.77
C LYS A 48 6.63 1.30 -14.51
N GLN A 49 7.52 1.73 -15.39
CA GLN A 49 7.98 3.11 -15.47
C GLN A 49 7.69 3.64 -16.87
N THR A 50 7.21 4.86 -16.94
CA THR A 50 7.02 5.57 -18.20
C THR A 50 7.90 6.80 -18.19
N TRP A 51 8.82 6.87 -19.12
CA TRP A 51 9.77 7.95 -19.28
C TRP A 51 9.31 8.89 -20.38
N LYS A 52 9.06 10.14 -20.02
CA LYS A 52 8.81 11.20 -20.99
C LYS A 52 10.12 11.95 -21.18
N ILE A 53 10.72 11.79 -22.34
CA ILE A 53 12.01 12.40 -22.65
C ILE A 53 11.78 13.89 -22.89
N GLY A 54 12.38 14.71 -22.04
CA GLY A 54 12.35 16.15 -22.17
C GLY A 54 13.55 16.69 -22.95
N ASP A 55 14.13 17.76 -22.45
CA ASP A 55 15.39 18.26 -23.01
C ASP A 55 16.56 17.32 -22.65
N SER A 56 17.77 17.64 -23.07
CA SER A 56 18.94 16.77 -22.89
C SER A 56 19.29 16.45 -21.43
N LEU A 57 18.74 17.18 -20.46
CA LEU A 57 19.09 17.05 -19.03
C LEU A 57 17.95 16.63 -18.15
N ASN A 58 16.69 16.86 -18.52
CA ASN A 58 15.53 16.64 -17.67
C ASN A 58 14.52 15.71 -18.31
N HIS A 59 14.08 14.73 -17.55
CA HIS A 59 13.11 13.73 -18.01
C HIS A 59 12.04 13.55 -16.93
N ASP A 60 10.81 13.39 -17.33
CA ASP A 60 9.71 13.05 -16.41
C ASP A 60 9.52 11.54 -16.36
N VAL A 61 9.50 10.99 -15.16
CA VAL A 61 9.30 9.56 -14.94
C VAL A 61 8.04 9.34 -14.12
N THR A 62 7.10 8.61 -14.67
CA THR A 62 5.90 8.16 -13.98
C THR A 62 6.06 6.69 -13.62
N GLU A 63 5.91 6.37 -12.35
CA GLU A 63 6.03 5.00 -11.85
C GLU A 63 4.66 4.46 -11.50
N ASP A 64 4.32 3.25 -11.95
CA ASP A 64 3.14 2.54 -11.51
C ASP A 64 3.53 1.66 -10.34
N ILE A 65 3.12 2.05 -9.14
CA ILE A 65 3.42 1.35 -7.89
C ILE A 65 2.15 0.76 -7.33
N TYR A 66 2.22 -0.52 -6.98
CA TYR A 66 1.11 -1.27 -6.40
C TYR A 66 1.43 -1.67 -4.98
N LEU A 67 0.51 -1.36 -4.08
CA LEU A 67 0.56 -1.83 -2.71
C LEU A 67 -0.56 -2.87 -2.56
N THR A 68 -0.18 -4.09 -2.27
CA THR A 68 -1.14 -5.18 -2.03
C THR A 68 -1.23 -5.42 -0.53
N VAL A 69 -2.37 -5.09 0.05
CA VAL A 69 -2.64 -5.28 1.47
C VAL A 69 -3.46 -6.55 1.62
N ILE A 70 -3.01 -7.44 2.50
CA ILE A 70 -3.64 -8.75 2.71
C ILE A 70 -3.93 -8.95 4.19
N VAL A 71 -5.14 -9.35 4.48
CA VAL A 71 -5.61 -9.69 5.83
C VAL A 71 -6.18 -11.10 5.80
N ASP A 72 -5.88 -11.87 6.82
CA ASP A 72 -6.44 -13.21 6.98
C ASP A 72 -7.91 -13.11 7.41
N GLN A 73 -8.82 -13.58 6.58
CA GLN A 73 -10.24 -13.56 6.88
C GLN A 73 -10.58 -14.42 8.12
N SER A 74 -9.84 -15.50 8.35
CA SER A 74 -10.10 -16.37 9.49
C SER A 74 -9.85 -15.66 10.82
N SER A 75 -8.88 -14.76 10.91
CA SER A 75 -8.63 -13.98 12.11
C SER A 75 -9.74 -12.96 12.39
N THR A 76 -10.37 -12.44 11.34
CA THR A 76 -11.52 -11.56 11.45
C THR A 76 -12.76 -12.31 11.99
N TRP A 77 -13.03 -13.50 11.45
CA TRP A 77 -14.20 -14.30 11.81
C TRP A 77 -14.09 -15.00 13.17
N LYS A 78 -12.88 -15.19 13.68
CA LYS A 78 -12.65 -15.84 14.98
C LYS A 78 -12.94 -14.94 16.18
N GLN A 79 -13.09 -13.66 15.97
CA GLN A 79 -13.44 -12.77 17.08
C GLN A 79 -14.91 -12.95 17.41
N GLU A 80 -15.18 -13.54 18.56
CA GLU A 80 -16.54 -13.73 19.06
C GLU A 80 -17.23 -12.37 19.23
N ASN A 81 -18.50 -12.30 18.90
CA ASN A 81 -19.35 -11.12 19.06
C ASN A 81 -19.07 -9.96 18.12
N LEU A 82 -18.36 -10.18 17.01
CA LEU A 82 -18.27 -9.16 15.98
C LEU A 82 -19.58 -9.06 15.20
N THR A 83 -20.00 -7.83 14.96
CA THR A 83 -21.11 -7.55 14.03
C THR A 83 -20.61 -7.69 12.59
N GLU A 84 -21.54 -7.86 11.64
CA GLU A 84 -21.16 -7.92 10.21
C GLU A 84 -20.37 -6.69 9.77
N SER A 85 -20.74 -5.51 10.25
CA SER A 85 -20.04 -4.27 9.94
C SER A 85 -18.59 -4.26 10.45
N GLN A 86 -18.33 -4.86 11.61
CA GLN A 86 -16.98 -4.97 12.15
C GLN A 86 -16.14 -5.96 11.35
N ASN A 87 -16.71 -7.10 10.98
CA ASN A 87 -16.04 -8.09 10.13
C ASN A 87 -15.69 -7.51 8.77
N TYR A 88 -16.62 -6.80 8.16
CA TYR A 88 -16.45 -6.17 6.85
C TYR A 88 -15.38 -5.09 6.85
N SER A 89 -15.20 -4.40 7.96
CA SER A 89 -14.37 -3.21 8.02
C SER A 89 -12.89 -3.45 8.33
N THR A 90 -12.46 -4.69 8.63
CA THR A 90 -11.09 -4.92 9.10
C THR A 90 -10.03 -4.43 8.11
N ILE A 91 -10.12 -4.84 6.86
CA ILE A 91 -9.15 -4.38 5.85
C ILE A 91 -9.35 -2.91 5.51
N ARG A 92 -10.58 -2.43 5.51
CA ARG A 92 -10.88 -1.02 5.25
C ARG A 92 -10.34 -0.12 6.35
N ASN A 93 -10.43 -0.55 7.60
CA ASN A 93 -9.85 0.17 8.74
C ASN A 93 -8.34 0.26 8.69
N LEU A 94 -7.68 -0.75 8.14
CA LEU A 94 -6.24 -0.72 7.93
C LEU A 94 -5.84 0.20 6.78
N VAL A 95 -6.59 0.18 5.70
CA VAL A 95 -6.25 0.91 4.47
C VAL A 95 -6.64 2.39 4.58
N GLY A 96 -7.88 2.71 4.94
CA GLY A 96 -8.34 4.09 4.87
C GLY A 96 -9.61 4.34 5.66
N GLN A 97 -9.55 4.21 6.97
CA GLN A 97 -10.68 4.51 7.83
C GLN A 97 -10.91 6.02 7.96
N GLU A 98 -12.16 6.43 7.82
CA GLU A 98 -12.59 7.81 8.04
C GLU A 98 -13.17 7.99 9.44
N SER A 99 -12.95 9.16 10.02
CA SER A 99 -13.62 9.59 11.24
C SER A 99 -15.04 10.10 10.94
N ASN A 100 -15.82 10.38 11.99
CA ASN A 100 -17.17 10.94 11.85
C ASN A 100 -17.22 12.28 11.11
N ASN A 101 -16.10 12.99 11.02
CA ASN A 101 -15.98 14.27 10.31
C ASN A 101 -15.40 14.11 8.91
N THR A 102 -15.41 12.89 8.36
CA THR A 102 -14.83 12.56 7.05
C THR A 102 -13.33 12.84 6.95
N GLU A 103 -12.64 12.84 8.08
CA GLU A 103 -11.18 12.94 8.12
C GLU A 103 -10.57 11.55 8.16
N LEU A 104 -9.50 11.38 7.40
CA LEU A 104 -8.78 10.11 7.36
C LEU A 104 -7.99 9.89 8.66
N ILE A 105 -8.13 8.73 9.27
CA ILE A 105 -7.44 8.38 10.51
C ILE A 105 -5.95 8.17 10.25
N LYS A 106 -5.11 8.69 11.16
CA LYS A 106 -3.65 8.68 11.01
C LYS A 106 -3.03 7.29 10.92
N ASP A 107 -3.57 6.32 11.64
CA ASP A 107 -3.04 4.96 11.68
C ASP A 107 -3.61 4.11 10.52
N THR A 108 -3.53 4.63 9.30
CA THR A 108 -3.96 3.97 8.07
C THR A 108 -2.95 4.15 6.96
N ILE A 109 -2.93 3.22 6.02
CA ILE A 109 -1.98 3.24 4.89
C ILE A 109 -2.20 4.46 4.00
N LEU A 110 -3.44 4.76 3.64
CA LEU A 110 -3.75 5.92 2.79
C LEU A 110 -3.35 7.24 3.44
N PHE A 111 -3.55 7.39 4.74
CA PHE A 111 -3.11 8.59 5.44
C PHE A 111 -1.61 8.79 5.30
N GLN A 112 -0.83 7.72 5.48
CA GLN A 112 0.63 7.81 5.41
C GLN A 112 1.11 8.14 4.00
N ILE A 113 0.47 7.61 2.97
CA ILE A 113 0.79 7.94 1.57
C ILE A 113 0.47 9.42 1.28
N LEU A 114 -0.72 9.88 1.68
CA LEU A 114 -1.19 11.23 1.37
C LEU A 114 -0.51 12.33 2.19
N LYS A 115 -0.09 11.99 3.42
CA LYS A 115 0.59 12.93 4.31
C LYS A 115 1.95 13.35 3.76
N ASP A 116 2.67 12.43 3.18
CA ASP A 116 4.05 12.65 2.75
C ASP A 116 4.13 12.74 1.23
N VAL A 117 3.99 13.96 0.71
CA VAL A 117 4.14 14.24 -0.71
C VAL A 117 5.60 14.29 -1.14
N THR A 118 6.52 14.25 -0.19
CA THR A 118 7.96 14.24 -0.45
C THR A 118 8.51 12.84 -0.17
N ILE A 119 8.71 12.07 -1.21
CA ILE A 119 9.26 10.72 -1.10
C ILE A 119 10.75 10.80 -1.46
N SER A 120 11.62 10.31 -0.57
CA SER A 120 13.08 10.33 -0.77
C SER A 120 13.69 11.72 -0.93
N GLY A 121 13.12 12.74 -0.30
CA GLY A 121 13.59 14.13 -0.43
C GLY A 121 13.33 14.73 -1.80
N THR A 122 12.60 14.02 -2.68
CA THR A 122 12.19 14.48 -4.00
C THR A 122 10.69 14.73 -3.99
N ASN A 123 10.28 15.86 -4.55
CA ASN A 123 8.87 16.15 -4.68
C ASN A 123 8.26 15.26 -5.77
N TYR A 124 7.28 14.46 -5.38
CA TYR A 124 6.47 13.69 -6.30
C TYR A 124 5.11 14.33 -6.44
N THR A 125 4.61 14.37 -7.65
CA THR A 125 3.22 14.69 -7.89
C THR A 125 2.43 13.39 -7.90
N LEU A 126 1.53 13.23 -6.94
CA LEU A 126 0.56 12.16 -6.95
C LEU A 126 -0.70 12.67 -7.63
N GLY A 127 -1.03 12.12 -8.77
CA GLY A 127 -2.25 12.50 -9.48
C GLY A 127 -3.46 11.79 -8.87
N GLU A 128 -3.63 10.53 -9.21
CA GLU A 128 -4.77 9.71 -8.82
C GLU A 128 -4.32 8.51 -8.01
N ILE A 129 -5.12 8.13 -7.02
CA ILE A 129 -4.93 6.89 -6.26
C ILE A 129 -6.14 6.02 -6.49
N GLU A 130 -5.91 4.81 -6.98
CA GLU A 130 -6.96 3.80 -7.16
C GLU A 130 -6.90 2.81 -6.01
N VAL A 131 -8.04 2.54 -5.39
CA VAL A 131 -8.15 1.60 -4.27
C VAL A 131 -9.21 0.57 -4.63
N GLU A 132 -8.81 -0.68 -4.74
CA GLU A 132 -9.70 -1.79 -5.07
C GLU A 132 -9.70 -2.82 -3.94
N TYR A 133 -10.87 -3.13 -3.42
CA TYR A 133 -11.04 -4.18 -2.41
C TYR A 133 -11.53 -5.46 -3.06
N ARG A 134 -10.87 -6.57 -2.73
CA ARG A 134 -11.27 -7.91 -3.13
C ARG A 134 -11.41 -8.77 -1.88
N GLU A 135 -12.62 -9.09 -1.55
CA GLU A 135 -12.94 -9.86 -0.34
C GLU A 135 -13.08 -11.33 -0.66
N SER A 136 -12.77 -12.16 0.33
CA SER A 136 -12.93 -13.62 0.26
C SER A 136 -12.20 -14.25 -0.93
N VAL A 137 -10.94 -13.85 -1.13
CA VAL A 137 -10.08 -14.45 -2.15
C VAL A 137 -9.54 -15.77 -1.61
N GLU A 138 -9.79 -16.85 -2.32
CA GLU A 138 -9.33 -18.18 -1.93
C GLU A 138 -7.89 -18.42 -2.43
N ILE A 139 -7.00 -18.77 -1.49
CA ILE A 139 -5.64 -19.23 -1.81
C ILE A 139 -5.40 -20.52 -1.01
N GLY A 140 -5.28 -21.63 -1.72
CA GLY A 140 -5.24 -22.94 -1.06
C GLY A 140 -6.56 -23.21 -0.36
N ASP A 141 -6.50 -23.55 0.93
CA ASP A 141 -7.68 -23.85 1.76
C ASP A 141 -8.19 -22.67 2.56
N LYS A 142 -7.63 -21.50 2.35
CA LYS A 142 -7.90 -20.31 3.18
C LYS A 142 -8.43 -19.16 2.36
N PHE A 143 -9.19 -18.32 3.03
CA PHE A 143 -9.74 -17.09 2.45
C PHE A 143 -9.04 -15.88 3.02
N TYR A 144 -8.76 -14.91 2.15
CA TYR A 144 -8.08 -13.67 2.49
C TYR A 144 -8.86 -12.48 1.93
N ASP A 145 -8.75 -11.36 2.62
CA ASP A 145 -9.22 -10.09 2.09
C ASP A 145 -8.03 -9.30 1.55
N PHE A 146 -8.17 -8.81 0.33
CA PHE A 146 -7.15 -8.06 -0.39
C PHE A 146 -7.60 -6.62 -0.59
N CYS A 147 -6.65 -5.72 -0.55
CA CYS A 147 -6.81 -4.38 -1.09
C CYS A 147 -5.61 -4.08 -1.98
N ILE A 148 -5.87 -3.64 -3.19
CA ILE A 148 -4.83 -3.21 -4.12
C ILE A 148 -4.90 -1.71 -4.25
N ILE A 149 -3.83 -1.03 -3.86
CA ILE A 149 -3.69 0.42 -3.97
C ILE A 149 -2.70 0.69 -5.09
N LYS A 150 -3.16 1.38 -6.13
CA LYS A 150 -2.28 1.83 -7.22
C LYS A 150 -2.01 3.30 -7.07
N ILE A 151 -0.74 3.67 -7.03
CA ILE A 151 -0.30 5.06 -7.07
C ILE A 151 0.60 5.28 -8.28
N THR A 152 0.53 6.48 -8.83
CA THR A 152 1.28 6.84 -10.03
C THR A 152 2.07 8.12 -9.79
N PRO A 153 3.14 8.06 -8.97
CA PRO A 153 3.96 9.25 -8.72
C PRO A 153 4.76 9.61 -9.95
N THR A 154 4.85 10.92 -10.21
CA THR A 154 5.69 11.47 -11.27
C THR A 154 6.81 12.28 -10.65
N LYS A 155 8.02 12.04 -11.10
CA LYS A 155 9.22 12.77 -10.66
C LYS A 155 10.05 13.23 -11.85
N GLN A 156 10.87 14.22 -11.62
CA GLN A 156 11.83 14.69 -12.61
C GLN A 156 13.20 14.05 -12.33
N VAL A 157 13.77 13.44 -13.34
CA VAL A 157 15.10 12.84 -13.28
C VAL A 157 16.03 13.62 -14.20
N LYS A 158 17.21 13.95 -13.70
CA LYS A 158 18.23 14.67 -14.44
C LYS A 158 19.31 13.71 -14.93
N THR A 159 19.73 13.88 -16.18
CA THR A 159 20.94 13.26 -16.68
C THR A 159 22.10 14.22 -16.43
N VAL A 160 23.10 13.77 -15.69
CA VAL A 160 24.30 14.56 -15.36
C VAL A 160 25.48 13.90 -16.06
N TYR A 161 26.22 14.71 -16.84
CA TYR A 161 27.42 14.24 -17.56
C TYR A 161 28.69 14.60 -16.80
#